data_409e02d9eeb1f463f5deda19fb3a7036
#
_entry.id   409e02d9eeb1f463f5deda19fb3a7036
#
_cell.length_a   1.000
_cell.length_b   1.000
_cell.length_c   1.000
_cell.angle_alpha   90.00
_cell.angle_beta   90.00
_cell.angle_gamma   90.00
#
_symmetry.space_group_name_H-M   'P 1'
#
loop_
_entity.id
_entity.type
_entity.pdbx_description
1 polymer ?
#
loop_
_entity_poly.entity_id
_entity_poly.type
_entity_poly.pdbx_seq_one_letter_code
_entity_poly.pdbx_strand_id
1 'polypeptide(L)'
;MNIAMQKIISNCSCVDISSEGKGVIKNGKDIIFCDGIFPGEKADVEILYHRAGVYFGKVKKLYNLSKDRIQPRCKICTSCGGCQYQQLDYKAQLKYKTKRVKEALTRIAHVKQEVLPCLGMDEPYNYRNKIQVPFNKDRNGKVKFGFYRENTHIIMPIKECAIEDKRAAPILWDIKLLLEEMNIPCYNEDSGKGILRYVLIRTSYHYDELMVVLVTTQMNFPGQRNFINELVNRHPEITTIVENVNSRHTNVILGNQEKVLYGPGHIKDDILGLSFEISAASFFQVNPIQVEKLYASALNLIDFNKKEVVLDAYSGVGTIGLIAARNAKKVISVEINKSAHKNAIENAKRNSIDNIEFHCADAGEFITKYDEDIDVLIMDPPRSGSDETFLSTVMNKRIKKIVYVSCNPETLARDIQYLSSMYEVNYVQPVDMFPMTAHVETVVELYRKKAASFVITQSNSFK
;
A
#
# COMPACT_ATOMS: atom_id res chain seq x y z
N MET A 1 20.99 19.49 -20.40
CA MET A 1 21.05 19.30 -18.94
C MET A 1 21.72 20.56 -18.36
N ASN A 2 20.93 21.56 -17.93
CA ASN A 2 21.46 22.77 -17.35
C ASN A 2 22.02 22.42 -15.96
N ILE A 3 23.31 22.54 -15.79
CA ILE A 3 23.98 22.52 -14.49
C ILE A 3 23.56 23.82 -13.79
N ALA A 4 22.43 23.75 -13.06
CA ALA A 4 21.98 24.83 -12.23
C ALA A 4 23.00 24.99 -11.10
N MET A 5 23.51 26.21 -10.90
CA MET A 5 24.30 26.61 -9.73
C MET A 5 23.66 25.99 -8.48
N GLN A 6 24.45 25.25 -7.69
CA GLN A 6 24.04 24.74 -6.38
C GLN A 6 23.74 25.93 -5.47
N LYS A 7 22.47 26.39 -5.50
CA LYS A 7 22.03 27.53 -4.68
C LYS A 7 21.71 26.98 -3.29
N ILE A 8 22.46 27.46 -2.30
CA ILE A 8 22.16 27.22 -0.90
C ILE A 8 21.25 28.34 -0.39
N ILE A 9 20.15 28.00 0.22
CA ILE A 9 19.27 28.93 0.92
C ILE A 9 19.46 28.68 2.42
N SER A 10 19.94 29.71 3.12
CA SER A 10 20.32 29.59 4.51
C SER A 10 19.17 29.84 5.46
N ASN A 11 19.23 29.22 6.62
CA ASN A 11 18.33 29.41 7.77
C ASN A 11 16.84 29.26 7.43
N CYS A 12 16.51 28.31 6.57
CA CYS A 12 15.13 28.01 6.17
C CYS A 12 14.37 27.30 7.29
N SER A 13 13.11 27.69 7.53
CA SER A 13 12.24 27.04 8.52
C SER A 13 11.28 26.04 7.84
N CYS A 14 11.24 24.81 8.32
CA CYS A 14 10.25 23.84 7.91
C CYS A 14 8.91 24.10 8.62
N VAL A 15 7.85 24.26 7.86
CA VAL A 15 6.52 24.63 8.38
C VAL A 15 5.52 23.48 8.34
N ASP A 16 5.73 22.48 7.46
CA ASP A 16 4.82 21.35 7.28
C ASP A 16 5.55 20.15 6.65
N ILE A 17 4.81 19.04 6.44
CA ILE A 17 5.24 17.86 5.69
C ILE A 17 4.30 17.65 4.50
N SER A 18 4.88 17.41 3.33
CA SER A 18 4.14 17.10 2.11
C SER A 18 3.54 15.69 2.13
N SER A 19 2.64 15.40 1.16
CA SER A 19 2.06 14.06 0.96
C SER A 19 3.10 12.96 0.71
N GLU A 20 4.29 13.35 0.22
CA GLU A 20 5.41 12.43 -0.01
C GLU A 20 6.36 12.31 1.20
N GLY A 21 6.06 12.97 2.31
CA GLY A 21 6.89 12.94 3.51
C GLY A 21 8.09 13.88 3.51
N LYS A 22 8.16 14.82 2.54
CA LYS A 22 9.21 15.85 2.47
C LYS A 22 8.81 17.06 3.33
N GLY A 23 9.76 17.65 4.02
CA GLY A 23 9.53 18.90 4.73
C GLY A 23 9.18 20.04 3.77
N VAL A 24 8.20 20.85 4.15
CA VAL A 24 7.73 22.01 3.37
C VAL A 24 8.35 23.27 3.95
N ILE A 25 9.08 23.99 3.13
CA ILE A 25 9.72 25.26 3.46
C ILE A 25 9.10 26.34 2.59
N LYS A 26 8.71 27.45 3.22
CA LYS A 26 8.25 28.66 2.52
C LYS A 26 9.38 29.69 2.51
N ASN A 27 9.82 30.08 1.32
CA ASN A 27 10.85 31.10 1.13
C ASN A 27 10.30 32.24 0.25
N GLY A 28 9.70 33.24 0.87
CA GLY A 28 8.93 34.25 0.18
C GLY A 28 7.71 33.65 -0.55
N LYS A 29 7.71 33.75 -1.89
CA LYS A 29 6.67 33.14 -2.76
C LYS A 29 6.99 31.70 -3.14
N ASP A 30 8.23 31.26 -2.91
CA ASP A 30 8.70 29.96 -3.33
C ASP A 30 8.38 28.88 -2.29
N ILE A 31 8.02 27.69 -2.78
CA ILE A 31 7.85 26.48 -1.96
C ILE A 31 9.02 25.55 -2.27
N ILE A 32 9.64 25.03 -1.20
CA ILE A 32 10.73 24.07 -1.30
C ILE A 32 10.32 22.79 -0.58
N PHE A 33 10.34 21.68 -1.29
CA PHE A 33 10.23 20.34 -0.70
C PHE A 33 11.64 19.81 -0.38
N CYS A 34 11.88 19.50 0.88
CA CYS A 34 13.22 19.15 1.36
C CYS A 34 13.21 17.83 2.12
N ASP A 35 14.10 16.91 1.74
CA ASP A 35 14.27 15.65 2.45
C ASP A 35 15.03 15.86 3.77
N GLY A 36 14.59 15.13 4.81
CA GLY A 36 15.29 15.04 6.08
C GLY A 36 15.11 16.24 7.03
N ILE A 37 14.10 17.10 6.81
CA ILE A 37 13.72 18.18 7.72
C ILE A 37 12.26 18.06 8.13
N PHE A 38 11.94 18.41 9.37
CA PHE A 38 10.59 18.30 9.94
C PHE A 38 10.10 19.64 10.51
N PRO A 39 8.80 19.81 10.69
CA PRO A 39 8.22 21.05 11.21
C PRO A 39 8.86 21.51 12.52
N GLY A 40 9.16 22.80 12.59
CA GLY A 40 9.87 23.43 13.72
C GLY A 40 11.38 23.40 13.61
N GLU A 41 11.95 22.72 12.62
CA GLU A 41 13.39 22.71 12.38
C GLU A 41 13.82 23.83 11.42
N LYS A 42 15.07 24.24 11.55
CA LYS A 42 15.75 25.21 10.66
C LYS A 42 17.00 24.60 10.07
N ALA A 43 17.22 24.87 8.79
CA ALA A 43 18.35 24.31 8.05
C ALA A 43 18.85 25.24 6.94
N ASP A 44 20.11 25.03 6.55
CA ASP A 44 20.58 25.42 5.22
C ASP A 44 20.19 24.32 4.24
N VAL A 45 19.56 24.71 3.12
CA VAL A 45 19.02 23.81 2.12
C VAL A 45 19.72 24.02 0.80
N GLU A 46 20.30 22.96 0.26
CA GLU A 46 20.85 22.92 -1.09
C GLU A 46 19.75 22.57 -2.09
N ILE A 47 19.50 23.50 -3.03
CA ILE A 47 18.51 23.28 -4.09
C ILE A 47 19.10 22.31 -5.12
N LEU A 48 18.36 21.22 -5.40
CA LEU A 48 18.75 20.18 -6.34
C LEU A 48 18.17 20.44 -7.73
N TYR A 49 16.88 20.76 -7.81
CA TYR A 49 16.17 21.05 -9.05
C TYR A 49 14.88 21.82 -8.81
N HIS A 50 14.28 22.32 -9.90
CA HIS A 50 12.98 22.98 -9.92
C HIS A 50 12.06 22.23 -10.89
N ARG A 51 10.82 21.97 -10.47
CA ARG A 51 9.81 21.27 -11.28
C ARG A 51 8.41 21.72 -10.88
N ALA A 52 7.54 21.95 -11.88
CA ALA A 52 6.14 22.30 -11.69
C ALA A 52 5.90 23.46 -10.69
N GLY A 53 6.74 24.51 -10.72
CA GLY A 53 6.60 25.70 -9.88
C GLY A 53 7.13 25.55 -8.44
N VAL A 54 7.72 24.40 -8.09
CA VAL A 54 8.28 24.14 -6.75
C VAL A 54 9.74 23.73 -6.84
N TYR A 55 10.52 24.04 -5.79
CA TYR A 55 11.91 23.63 -5.65
C TYR A 55 12.02 22.35 -4.86
N PHE A 56 13.02 21.55 -5.19
CA PHE A 56 13.39 20.35 -4.45
C PHE A 56 14.81 20.51 -3.91
N GLY A 57 14.98 20.22 -2.63
CA GLY A 57 16.24 20.41 -1.95
C GLY A 57 16.56 19.31 -0.96
N LYS A 58 17.77 19.36 -0.43
CA LYS A 58 18.22 18.52 0.67
C LYS A 58 18.84 19.35 1.77
N VAL A 59 18.76 18.87 3.01
CA VAL A 59 19.44 19.50 4.14
C VAL A 59 20.95 19.45 3.97
N LYS A 60 21.58 20.61 4.09
CA LYS A 60 23.04 20.75 4.13
C LYS A 60 23.55 20.84 5.57
N LYS A 61 22.88 21.65 6.38
CA LYS A 61 23.18 21.84 7.80
C LYS A 61 21.88 22.08 8.56
N LEU A 62 21.68 21.34 9.63
CA LEU A 62 20.54 21.49 10.52
C LEU A 62 20.96 22.34 11.75
N TYR A 63 20.15 23.32 12.12
CA TYR A 63 20.46 24.26 13.22
C TYR A 63 19.83 23.85 14.54
N ASN A 64 18.62 23.31 14.51
CA ASN A 64 17.89 22.82 15.67
C ASN A 64 17.09 21.57 15.33
N LEU A 65 16.80 20.77 16.32
CA LEU A 65 16.00 19.57 16.18
C LEU A 65 14.57 19.81 16.66
N SER A 66 13.59 19.26 15.96
CA SER A 66 12.23 19.15 16.46
C SER A 66 12.19 18.24 17.69
N LYS A 67 11.31 18.54 18.65
CA LYS A 67 11.05 17.66 19.80
C LYS A 67 10.53 16.28 19.39
N ASP A 68 9.96 16.18 18.19
CA ASP A 68 9.41 14.95 17.64
C ASP A 68 10.47 14.14 16.86
N ARG A 69 11.70 14.65 16.72
CA ARG A 69 12.79 13.94 16.05
C ARG A 69 13.40 12.89 16.98
N ILE A 70 13.59 11.69 16.45
CA ILE A 70 14.27 10.59 17.13
C ILE A 70 15.42 10.02 16.28
N GLN A 71 16.31 9.27 16.92
CA GLN A 71 17.32 8.48 16.22
C GLN A 71 16.64 7.29 15.51
N PRO A 72 16.77 7.15 14.19
CA PRO A 72 16.15 6.03 13.46
C PRO A 72 16.82 4.69 13.78
N ARG A 73 16.03 3.62 13.81
CA ARG A 73 16.57 2.25 13.95
C ARG A 73 17.38 1.83 12.71
N CYS A 74 16.95 2.24 11.52
CA CYS A 74 17.61 1.92 10.26
C CYS A 74 18.71 2.93 9.94
N LYS A 75 19.96 2.46 9.79
CA LYS A 75 21.12 3.30 9.49
C LYS A 75 21.11 3.92 8.09
N ILE A 76 20.32 3.37 7.16
CA ILE A 76 20.25 3.80 5.76
C ILE A 76 18.92 4.47 5.41
N CYS A 77 18.05 4.76 6.38
CA CYS A 77 16.71 5.30 6.13
C CYS A 77 16.70 6.61 5.32
N THR A 78 17.72 7.46 5.49
CA THR A 78 17.89 8.71 4.75
C THR A 78 18.35 8.54 3.29
N SER A 79 18.78 7.35 2.92
CA SER A 79 19.32 7.05 1.58
C SER A 79 18.49 6.04 0.81
N CYS A 80 17.75 5.18 1.53
CA CYS A 80 16.92 4.11 0.97
C CYS A 80 15.62 4.61 0.33
N GLY A 81 15.07 5.75 0.80
CA GLY A 81 13.79 6.27 0.31
C GLY A 81 12.55 5.44 0.71
N GLY A 82 12.71 4.27 1.30
CA GLY A 82 11.58 3.42 1.70
C GLY A 82 10.80 3.91 2.93
N CYS A 83 11.44 4.71 3.79
CA CYS A 83 10.87 5.17 5.06
C CYS A 83 11.11 6.68 5.24
N GLN A 84 10.09 7.48 5.06
CA GLN A 84 10.18 8.94 5.20
C GLN A 84 10.15 9.40 6.66
N TYR A 85 9.55 8.61 7.55
CA TYR A 85 9.22 9.00 8.93
C TYR A 85 10.03 8.29 10.03
N GLN A 86 11.03 7.47 9.71
CA GLN A 86 11.81 6.78 10.75
C GLN A 86 12.55 7.71 11.72
N GLN A 87 12.76 8.97 11.33
CA GLN A 87 13.37 10.00 12.18
C GLN A 87 12.35 10.78 13.01
N LEU A 88 11.06 10.40 12.98
CA LEU A 88 10.00 10.98 13.79
C LEU A 88 9.50 9.99 14.84
N ASP A 89 9.21 10.49 16.03
CA ASP A 89 8.47 9.74 17.05
C ASP A 89 7.15 9.18 16.47
N TYR A 90 6.79 7.97 16.83
CA TYR A 90 5.66 7.30 16.21
C TYR A 90 4.32 8.01 16.47
N LYS A 91 4.14 8.61 17.65
CA LYS A 91 2.93 9.41 17.96
C LYS A 91 2.87 10.66 17.08
N ALA A 92 4.02 11.25 16.76
CA ALA A 92 4.07 12.37 15.82
C ALA A 92 3.72 11.94 14.39
N GLN A 93 4.19 10.76 13.93
CA GLN A 93 3.80 10.19 12.63
C GLN A 93 2.28 10.07 12.51
N LEU A 94 1.60 9.51 13.52
CA LEU A 94 0.15 9.35 13.54
C LEU A 94 -0.58 10.71 13.50
N LYS A 95 -0.07 11.72 14.19
CA LYS A 95 -0.61 13.09 14.12
C LYS A 95 -0.49 13.70 12.73
N TYR A 96 0.65 13.54 12.06
CA TYR A 96 0.84 14.02 10.68
C TYR A 96 -0.09 13.29 9.69
N LYS A 97 -0.29 11.99 9.84
CA LYS A 97 -1.22 11.21 9.03
C LYS A 97 -2.68 11.67 9.22
N THR A 98 -3.10 11.86 10.47
CA THR A 98 -4.42 12.43 10.79
C THR A 98 -4.59 13.83 10.18
N LYS A 99 -3.58 14.70 10.34
CA LYS A 99 -3.59 16.06 9.79
C LYS A 99 -3.73 16.04 8.26
N ARG A 100 -2.98 15.19 7.57
CA ARG A 100 -3.03 15.06 6.10
C ARG A 100 -4.43 14.71 5.61
N VAL A 101 -5.07 13.69 6.23
CA VAL A 101 -6.45 13.30 5.88
C VAL A 101 -7.42 14.46 6.13
N LYS A 102 -7.33 15.10 7.30
CA LYS A 102 -8.17 16.25 7.64
C LYS A 102 -8.02 17.40 6.63
N GLU A 103 -6.79 17.75 6.28
CA GLU A 103 -6.53 18.84 5.34
C GLU A 103 -7.05 18.52 3.93
N ALA A 104 -6.86 17.29 3.43
CA ALA A 104 -7.36 16.87 2.13
C ALA A 104 -8.90 16.97 2.08
N LEU A 105 -9.58 16.39 3.06
CA LEU A 105 -11.05 16.41 3.11
C LEU A 105 -11.62 17.82 3.30
N THR A 106 -11.00 18.66 4.13
CA THR A 106 -11.47 20.03 4.38
C THR A 106 -11.25 20.92 3.17
N ARG A 107 -10.07 20.87 2.53
CA ARG A 107 -9.71 21.79 1.44
C ARG A 107 -10.32 21.41 0.11
N ILE A 108 -10.43 20.11 -0.19
CA ILE A 108 -10.91 19.64 -1.49
C ILE A 108 -12.42 19.35 -1.42
N ALA A 109 -12.87 18.56 -0.46
CA ALA A 109 -14.26 18.11 -0.37
C ALA A 109 -15.14 18.98 0.56
N HIS A 110 -14.57 19.99 1.22
CA HIS A 110 -15.25 20.86 2.17
C HIS A 110 -15.99 20.11 3.29
N VAL A 111 -15.49 18.94 3.65
CA VAL A 111 -16.03 18.09 4.71
C VAL A 111 -15.80 18.73 6.06
N LYS A 112 -16.87 18.80 6.87
CA LYS A 112 -16.87 19.36 8.24
C LYS A 112 -16.78 18.25 9.30
N GLN A 113 -17.01 17.00 8.92
CA GLN A 113 -16.92 15.84 9.83
C GLN A 113 -15.56 15.77 10.50
N GLU A 114 -15.54 15.47 11.78
CA GLU A 114 -14.31 15.25 12.52
C GLU A 114 -13.54 14.04 11.97
N VAL A 115 -12.24 14.22 11.81
CA VAL A 115 -11.33 13.14 11.46
C VAL A 115 -10.76 12.56 12.75
N LEU A 116 -11.04 11.28 13.00
CA LEU A 116 -10.57 10.59 14.19
C LEU A 116 -9.03 10.45 14.21
N PRO A 117 -8.40 10.27 15.36
CA PRO A 117 -6.98 9.98 15.45
C PRO A 117 -6.60 8.74 14.64
N CYS A 118 -5.48 8.80 13.92
CA CYS A 118 -5.00 7.68 13.12
C CYS A 118 -4.74 6.43 13.98
N LEU A 119 -5.34 5.29 13.62
CA LEU A 119 -5.12 4.01 14.29
C LEU A 119 -3.71 3.50 13.98
N GLY A 120 -2.86 3.43 14.99
CA GLY A 120 -1.49 2.97 14.90
C GLY A 120 -1.30 1.53 15.35
N MET A 121 -0.02 1.11 15.35
CA MET A 121 0.48 -0.16 15.88
C MET A 121 1.11 0.06 17.26
N ASP A 122 1.07 -0.95 18.10
CA ASP A 122 1.84 -0.95 19.36
C ASP A 122 3.33 -1.10 19.09
N GLU A 123 3.69 -2.02 18.17
CA GLU A 123 5.05 -2.25 17.69
C GLU A 123 5.15 -1.96 16.17
N PRO A 124 5.53 -0.72 15.76
CA PRO A 124 5.48 -0.30 14.36
C PRO A 124 6.70 -0.72 13.52
N TYR A 125 7.33 -1.83 13.88
CA TYR A 125 8.48 -2.43 13.21
C TYR A 125 8.22 -3.89 12.88
N ASN A 126 9.01 -4.45 11.95
CA ASN A 126 8.95 -5.86 11.53
C ASN A 126 7.55 -6.35 11.11
N TYR A 127 6.70 -5.44 10.66
CA TYR A 127 5.31 -5.74 10.31
C TYR A 127 5.13 -6.22 8.87
N ARG A 128 6.11 -5.92 7.99
CA ARG A 128 5.96 -6.13 6.55
C ARG A 128 6.22 -7.59 6.19
N ASN A 129 5.16 -8.27 5.77
CA ASN A 129 5.16 -9.69 5.42
C ASN A 129 5.57 -9.99 3.97
N LYS A 130 5.87 -8.98 3.15
CA LYS A 130 6.33 -9.12 1.77
C LYS A 130 7.57 -8.27 1.54
N ILE A 131 8.67 -8.94 1.26
CA ILE A 131 10.00 -8.38 1.05
C ILE A 131 10.42 -8.63 -0.39
N GLN A 132 10.98 -7.64 -1.08
CA GLN A 132 11.46 -7.76 -2.45
C GLN A 132 12.79 -7.03 -2.59
N VAL A 133 13.87 -7.77 -2.80
CA VAL A 133 15.20 -7.19 -2.90
C VAL A 133 15.90 -7.64 -4.19
N PRO A 134 16.53 -6.71 -4.93
CA PRO A 134 17.41 -7.03 -6.04
C PRO A 134 18.73 -7.60 -5.56
N PHE A 135 19.31 -8.49 -6.38
CA PHE A 135 20.65 -9.05 -6.22
C PHE A 135 21.53 -8.60 -7.38
N ASN A 136 22.75 -8.21 -7.09
CA ASN A 136 23.75 -7.86 -8.10
C ASN A 136 25.15 -8.13 -7.57
N LYS A 137 26.20 -8.02 -8.41
CA LYS A 137 27.59 -8.05 -7.99
C LYS A 137 28.15 -6.63 -7.86
N ASP A 138 29.02 -6.43 -6.88
CA ASP A 138 29.81 -5.21 -6.78
C ASP A 138 30.97 -5.21 -7.79
N ARG A 139 31.77 -4.13 -7.79
CA ARG A 139 32.92 -3.99 -8.68
C ARG A 139 34.01 -5.04 -8.45
N ASN A 140 34.04 -5.66 -7.28
CA ASN A 140 34.96 -6.74 -6.89
C ASN A 140 34.39 -8.13 -7.17
N GLY A 141 33.22 -8.23 -7.80
CA GLY A 141 32.54 -9.48 -8.10
C GLY A 141 31.80 -10.15 -6.92
N LYS A 142 31.74 -9.51 -5.74
CA LYS A 142 31.01 -10.00 -4.57
C LYS A 142 29.52 -9.74 -4.73
N VAL A 143 28.70 -10.71 -4.38
CA VAL A 143 27.23 -10.57 -4.40
C VAL A 143 26.80 -9.60 -3.32
N LYS A 144 25.87 -8.71 -3.68
CA LYS A 144 25.17 -7.78 -2.77
C LYS A 144 23.69 -7.82 -3.02
N PHE A 145 22.91 -7.60 -1.98
CA PHE A 145 21.48 -7.38 -2.04
C PHE A 145 21.10 -6.19 -1.15
N GLY A 146 19.92 -5.62 -1.39
CA GLY A 146 19.43 -4.48 -0.64
C GLY A 146 18.38 -3.71 -1.43
N PHE A 147 18.31 -2.38 -1.22
CA PHE A 147 17.37 -1.55 -1.95
C PHE A 147 18.09 -0.64 -2.93
N TYR A 148 17.44 -0.28 -4.02
CA TYR A 148 17.98 0.72 -4.91
C TYR A 148 17.97 2.10 -4.24
N ARG A 149 19.08 2.87 -4.43
CA ARG A 149 19.05 4.30 -4.18
C ARG A 149 18.00 4.91 -5.10
N GLU A 150 17.25 5.87 -4.59
CA GLU A 150 16.18 6.56 -5.32
C GLU A 150 16.64 6.99 -6.73
N ASN A 151 15.82 6.67 -7.74
CA ASN A 151 16.06 6.94 -9.16
C ASN A 151 17.37 6.35 -9.74
N THR A 152 17.89 5.27 -9.20
CA THR A 152 19.08 4.57 -9.69
C THR A 152 18.95 3.05 -9.59
N HIS A 153 19.84 2.31 -10.30
CA HIS A 153 20.03 0.87 -10.11
C HIS A 153 21.19 0.55 -9.14
N ILE A 154 21.63 1.52 -8.35
CA ILE A 154 22.70 1.33 -7.35
C ILE A 154 22.09 0.69 -6.11
N ILE A 155 22.41 -0.59 -5.86
CA ILE A 155 21.99 -1.30 -4.64
C ILE A 155 22.76 -0.75 -3.44
N MET A 156 22.02 -0.30 -2.44
CA MET A 156 22.53 -0.02 -1.09
C MET A 156 22.44 -1.31 -0.28
N PRO A 157 23.58 -1.90 0.12
CA PRO A 157 23.56 -3.14 0.88
C PRO A 157 22.87 -2.96 2.23
N ILE A 158 22.09 -3.96 2.63
CA ILE A 158 21.45 -4.01 3.94
C ILE A 158 21.91 -5.26 4.71
N LYS A 159 21.95 -5.16 6.03
CA LYS A 159 22.01 -6.33 6.90
C LYS A 159 20.61 -6.86 7.15
N GLU A 160 19.70 -5.98 7.48
CA GLU A 160 18.30 -6.19 7.81
C GLU A 160 17.50 -4.93 7.52
N CYS A 161 16.21 -5.05 7.39
CA CYS A 161 15.29 -3.92 7.25
C CYS A 161 14.42 -3.82 8.51
N ALA A 162 14.37 -2.65 9.12
CA ALA A 162 13.67 -2.46 10.38
C ALA A 162 12.13 -2.62 10.30
N ILE A 163 11.53 -2.54 9.10
CA ILE A 163 10.08 -2.70 8.92
C ILE A 163 9.68 -4.06 8.37
N GLU A 164 10.61 -4.81 7.80
CA GLU A 164 10.37 -6.14 7.23
C GLU A 164 10.41 -7.23 8.32
N ASP A 165 9.69 -8.32 8.08
CA ASP A 165 9.72 -9.48 8.96
C ASP A 165 11.18 -9.96 9.13
N LYS A 166 11.60 -10.09 10.38
CA LYS A 166 12.98 -10.44 10.75
C LYS A 166 13.44 -11.81 10.24
N ARG A 167 12.50 -12.73 9.92
CA ARG A 167 12.80 -14.05 9.35
C ARG A 167 13.40 -13.98 7.95
N ALA A 168 13.19 -12.87 7.23
CA ALA A 168 13.68 -12.73 5.86
C ALA A 168 15.20 -12.50 5.77
N ALA A 169 15.79 -11.75 6.69
CA ALA A 169 17.19 -11.35 6.59
C ALA A 169 18.17 -12.54 6.61
N PRO A 170 18.07 -13.55 7.49
CA PRO A 170 18.93 -14.73 7.45
C PRO A 170 18.88 -15.46 6.11
N ILE A 171 17.67 -15.65 5.57
CA ILE A 171 17.47 -16.34 4.28
C ILE A 171 18.12 -15.57 3.13
N LEU A 172 17.97 -14.25 3.08
CA LEU A 172 18.62 -13.41 2.06
C LEU A 172 20.15 -13.50 2.14
N TRP A 173 20.70 -13.57 3.34
CA TRP A 173 22.14 -13.74 3.55
C TRP A 173 22.62 -15.10 3.07
N ASP A 174 21.93 -16.20 3.36
CA ASP A 174 22.31 -17.52 2.90
C ASP A 174 22.11 -17.67 1.38
N ILE A 175 21.07 -17.08 0.80
CA ILE A 175 20.95 -16.99 -0.67
C ILE A 175 22.17 -16.27 -1.27
N LYS A 176 22.62 -15.16 -0.68
CA LYS A 176 23.84 -14.47 -1.12
C LYS A 176 25.06 -15.39 -1.08
N LEU A 177 25.27 -16.12 0.01
CA LEU A 177 26.40 -17.04 0.18
C LEU A 177 26.34 -18.18 -0.85
N LEU A 178 25.19 -18.80 -1.05
CA LEU A 178 24.99 -19.87 -2.02
C LEU A 178 25.22 -19.40 -3.47
N LEU A 179 24.85 -18.17 -3.82
CA LEU A 179 25.15 -17.59 -5.13
C LEU A 179 26.66 -17.43 -5.35
N GLU A 180 27.41 -17.07 -4.31
CA GLU A 180 28.87 -16.94 -4.34
C GLU A 180 29.53 -18.34 -4.39
N GLU A 181 29.16 -19.27 -3.53
CA GLU A 181 29.67 -20.63 -3.44
C GLU A 181 29.48 -21.45 -4.75
N MET A 182 28.29 -21.29 -5.36
CA MET A 182 27.92 -22.04 -6.58
C MET A 182 28.18 -21.25 -7.87
N ASN A 183 28.78 -20.04 -7.78
CA ASN A 183 29.06 -19.17 -8.92
C ASN A 183 27.85 -18.85 -9.80
N ILE A 184 26.65 -18.75 -9.20
CA ILE A 184 25.42 -18.38 -9.91
C ILE A 184 25.45 -16.86 -10.22
N PRO A 185 25.33 -16.46 -11.48
CA PRO A 185 25.42 -15.04 -11.83
C PRO A 185 24.15 -14.28 -11.45
N CYS A 186 24.33 -13.17 -10.69
CA CYS A 186 23.27 -12.20 -10.47
C CYS A 186 23.03 -11.37 -11.73
N TYR A 187 21.78 -10.97 -11.94
CA TYR A 187 21.40 -10.11 -13.08
C TYR A 187 21.86 -8.67 -12.87
N ASN A 188 22.36 -8.07 -13.94
CA ASN A 188 22.73 -6.67 -13.98
C ASN A 188 21.77 -5.92 -14.89
N GLU A 189 20.99 -4.99 -14.32
CA GLU A 189 19.94 -4.24 -15.05
C GLU A 189 20.52 -3.35 -16.17
N ASP A 190 21.78 -2.88 -16.04
CA ASP A 190 22.40 -2.01 -17.04
C ASP A 190 22.90 -2.81 -18.25
N SER A 191 23.42 -4.03 -18.05
CA SER A 191 23.95 -4.89 -19.11
C SER A 191 22.95 -5.92 -19.65
N GLY A 192 21.86 -6.18 -18.94
CA GLY A 192 20.88 -7.21 -19.27
C GLY A 192 21.40 -8.65 -19.11
N LYS A 193 22.49 -8.88 -18.38
CA LYS A 193 23.15 -10.18 -18.24
C LYS A 193 23.06 -10.73 -16.83
N GLY A 194 22.98 -12.05 -16.69
CA GLY A 194 22.89 -12.75 -15.41
C GLY A 194 21.58 -13.51 -15.27
N ILE A 195 21.39 -14.18 -14.14
CA ILE A 195 20.28 -15.12 -13.89
C ILE A 195 19.35 -14.60 -12.81
N LEU A 196 19.83 -14.51 -11.54
CA LEU A 196 18.98 -14.08 -10.43
C LEU A 196 18.85 -12.56 -10.40
N ARG A 197 17.61 -12.06 -10.53
CA ARG A 197 17.29 -10.63 -10.51
C ARG A 197 16.87 -10.16 -9.13
N TYR A 198 15.84 -10.82 -8.57
CA TYR A 198 15.24 -10.47 -7.29
C TYR A 198 15.00 -11.73 -6.47
N VAL A 199 14.99 -11.56 -5.17
CA VAL A 199 14.38 -12.52 -4.24
C VAL A 199 13.18 -11.81 -3.60
N LEU A 200 12.03 -12.50 -3.65
CA LEU A 200 10.84 -12.08 -2.93
C LEU A 200 10.60 -13.10 -1.82
N ILE A 201 10.39 -12.61 -0.59
CA ILE A 201 10.02 -13.44 0.55
C ILE A 201 8.63 -13.00 1.01
N ARG A 202 7.76 -13.98 1.25
CA ARG A 202 6.46 -13.78 1.91
C ARG A 202 6.44 -14.59 3.19
N THR A 203 5.96 -13.97 4.25
CA THR A 203 5.80 -14.60 5.56
C THR A 203 4.35 -14.57 5.97
N SER A 204 3.85 -15.64 6.55
CA SER A 204 2.56 -15.66 7.22
C SER A 204 2.70 -15.09 8.64
N TYR A 205 1.68 -14.41 9.10
CA TYR A 205 1.59 -13.88 10.45
C TYR A 205 0.93 -14.88 11.41
N HIS A 206 -0.14 -15.52 10.97
CA HIS A 206 -0.91 -16.46 11.80
C HIS A 206 -0.37 -17.88 11.75
N TYR A 207 0.39 -18.22 10.70
CA TYR A 207 1.02 -19.53 10.54
C TYR A 207 2.54 -19.37 10.48
N ASP A 208 3.25 -20.39 10.86
CA ASP A 208 4.73 -20.39 10.72
C ASP A 208 5.13 -20.83 9.29
N GLU A 209 4.54 -20.16 8.30
CA GLU A 209 4.77 -20.45 6.88
C GLU A 209 5.57 -19.34 6.20
N LEU A 210 6.47 -19.76 5.30
CA LEU A 210 7.36 -18.85 4.60
C LEU A 210 7.56 -19.31 3.15
N MET A 211 7.40 -18.38 2.21
CA MET A 211 7.64 -18.58 0.78
C MET A 211 8.85 -17.78 0.32
N VAL A 212 9.74 -18.43 -0.42
CA VAL A 212 10.82 -17.78 -1.17
C VAL A 212 10.51 -17.82 -2.65
N VAL A 213 10.55 -16.68 -3.33
CA VAL A 213 10.39 -16.60 -4.78
C VAL A 213 11.70 -16.11 -5.39
N LEU A 214 12.30 -16.95 -6.22
CA LEU A 214 13.50 -16.62 -6.98
C LEU A 214 13.09 -16.06 -8.34
N VAL A 215 13.31 -14.76 -8.55
CA VAL A 215 13.01 -14.13 -9.84
C VAL A 215 14.23 -14.22 -10.73
N THR A 216 14.12 -15.04 -11.79
CA THR A 216 15.20 -15.37 -12.71
C THR A 216 14.95 -14.85 -14.12
N THR A 217 15.99 -14.77 -14.94
CA THR A 217 15.85 -14.40 -16.36
C THR A 217 15.48 -15.60 -17.26
N GLN A 218 15.65 -16.81 -16.76
CA GLN A 218 15.40 -18.05 -17.48
C GLN A 218 14.97 -19.16 -16.52
N MET A 219 14.20 -20.11 -17.03
CA MET A 219 13.79 -21.30 -16.28
C MET A 219 14.98 -22.26 -16.11
N ASN A 220 15.04 -22.94 -14.96
CA ASN A 220 16.01 -23.99 -14.67
C ASN A 220 17.49 -23.53 -14.81
N PHE A 221 17.93 -22.66 -13.95
CA PHE A 221 19.33 -22.21 -13.94
C PHE A 221 20.32 -23.32 -13.52
N PRO A 222 21.59 -23.27 -13.97
CA PRO A 222 22.60 -24.27 -13.61
C PRO A 222 22.77 -24.39 -12.09
N GLY A 223 22.83 -25.64 -11.60
CA GLY A 223 22.96 -25.91 -10.17
C GLY A 223 21.70 -25.71 -9.32
N GLN A 224 20.56 -25.41 -9.93
CA GLN A 224 19.30 -25.10 -9.24
C GLN A 224 18.92 -26.12 -8.18
N ARG A 225 18.98 -27.42 -8.51
CA ARG A 225 18.58 -28.48 -7.56
C ARG A 225 19.44 -28.47 -6.29
N ASN A 226 20.76 -28.33 -6.44
CA ASN A 226 21.67 -28.27 -5.29
C ASN A 226 21.49 -27.00 -4.49
N PHE A 227 21.26 -25.85 -5.17
CA PHE A 227 20.94 -24.58 -4.52
C PHE A 227 19.67 -24.67 -3.66
N ILE A 228 18.59 -25.27 -4.18
CA ILE A 228 17.33 -25.43 -3.45
C ILE A 228 17.51 -26.37 -2.26
N ASN A 229 18.15 -27.53 -2.44
CA ASN A 229 18.38 -28.48 -1.36
C ASN A 229 19.21 -27.85 -0.23
N GLU A 230 20.26 -27.12 -0.58
CA GLU A 230 21.13 -26.49 0.42
C GLU A 230 20.40 -25.34 1.14
N LEU A 231 19.58 -24.55 0.43
CA LEU A 231 18.77 -23.48 1.04
C LEU A 231 17.75 -24.05 2.03
N VAL A 232 17.05 -25.14 1.67
CA VAL A 232 16.09 -25.81 2.57
C VAL A 232 16.77 -26.44 3.76
N ASN A 233 17.97 -27.02 3.58
CA ASN A 233 18.76 -27.58 4.68
C ASN A 233 19.19 -26.53 5.70
N ARG A 234 19.57 -25.32 5.23
CA ARG A 234 19.91 -24.17 6.10
C ARG A 234 18.69 -23.54 6.76
N HIS A 235 17.54 -23.58 6.06
CA HIS A 235 16.30 -22.93 6.44
C HIS A 235 15.10 -23.89 6.37
N PRO A 236 14.98 -24.84 7.31
CA PRO A 236 13.89 -25.82 7.33
C PRO A 236 12.51 -25.17 7.58
N GLU A 237 12.48 -23.92 8.02
CA GLU A 237 11.25 -23.10 8.16
C GLU A 237 10.66 -22.65 6.81
N ILE A 238 11.38 -22.82 5.70
CA ILE A 238 10.84 -22.50 4.37
C ILE A 238 9.77 -23.52 3.99
N THR A 239 8.53 -23.05 3.87
CA THR A 239 7.39 -23.88 3.45
C THR A 239 7.42 -24.19 1.96
N THR A 240 7.80 -23.20 1.13
CA THR A 240 7.79 -23.36 -0.32
C THR A 240 8.79 -22.44 -1.02
N ILE A 241 9.32 -22.92 -2.16
CA ILE A 241 10.18 -22.13 -3.04
C ILE A 241 9.60 -22.16 -4.45
N VAL A 242 9.44 -20.98 -5.04
CA VAL A 242 8.92 -20.78 -6.40
C VAL A 242 9.96 -20.07 -7.25
N GLU A 243 10.18 -20.55 -8.47
CA GLU A 243 10.89 -19.82 -9.51
C GLU A 243 9.90 -19.02 -10.34
N ASN A 244 10.12 -17.71 -10.46
CA ASN A 244 9.35 -16.84 -11.33
C ASN A 244 10.25 -16.27 -12.42
N VAL A 245 9.90 -16.47 -13.69
CA VAL A 245 10.74 -16.05 -14.81
C VAL A 245 10.33 -14.69 -15.35
N ASN A 246 11.27 -13.75 -15.30
CA ASN A 246 11.12 -12.43 -15.90
C ASN A 246 12.38 -12.05 -16.70
N SER A 247 12.35 -12.31 -17.99
CA SER A 247 13.41 -11.94 -18.93
C SER A 247 13.26 -10.53 -19.53
N ARG A 248 12.18 -9.80 -19.19
CA ARG A 248 11.87 -8.49 -19.78
C ARG A 248 12.70 -7.38 -19.14
N HIS A 249 13.12 -6.40 -19.93
CA HIS A 249 13.65 -5.11 -19.44
C HIS A 249 12.49 -4.23 -18.98
N THR A 250 12.12 -4.33 -17.72
CA THR A 250 10.96 -3.62 -17.15
C THR A 250 11.13 -3.46 -15.63
N ASN A 251 10.49 -2.45 -15.08
CA ASN A 251 10.41 -2.22 -13.63
C ASN A 251 9.44 -3.20 -12.92
N VAL A 252 8.67 -4.00 -13.68
CA VAL A 252 7.82 -5.05 -13.12
C VAL A 252 8.71 -6.20 -12.67
N ILE A 253 8.63 -6.58 -11.39
CA ILE A 253 9.53 -7.58 -10.79
C ILE A 253 9.16 -8.99 -11.24
N LEU A 254 7.86 -9.36 -11.14
CA LEU A 254 7.41 -10.70 -11.48
C LEU A 254 7.07 -10.84 -12.97
N GLY A 255 7.44 -11.98 -13.54
CA GLY A 255 7.02 -12.40 -14.87
C GLY A 255 5.72 -13.22 -14.83
N ASN A 256 5.36 -13.78 -15.98
CA ASN A 256 4.11 -14.54 -16.16
C ASN A 256 4.29 -16.06 -16.04
N GLN A 257 5.53 -16.55 -15.91
CA GLN A 257 5.81 -17.98 -15.82
C GLN A 257 6.35 -18.30 -14.42
N GLU A 258 5.76 -19.30 -13.79
CA GLU A 258 6.15 -19.77 -12.47
C GLU A 258 6.34 -21.28 -12.47
N LYS A 259 7.25 -21.75 -11.62
CA LYS A 259 7.51 -23.16 -11.35
C LYS A 259 7.75 -23.35 -9.87
N VAL A 260 7.01 -24.27 -9.26
CA VAL A 260 7.26 -24.71 -7.89
C VAL A 260 8.52 -25.57 -7.87
N LEU A 261 9.50 -25.17 -7.06
CA LEU A 261 10.76 -25.88 -6.89
C LEU A 261 10.79 -26.73 -5.60
N TYR A 262 10.06 -26.31 -4.59
CA TYR A 262 9.92 -26.99 -3.31
C TYR A 262 8.57 -26.63 -2.66
N GLY A 263 7.95 -27.61 -1.96
CA GLY A 263 6.70 -27.41 -1.23
C GLY A 263 5.46 -27.23 -2.11
N PRO A 264 4.36 -26.64 -1.57
CA PRO A 264 3.07 -26.58 -2.24
C PRO A 264 2.93 -25.43 -3.27
N GLY A 265 3.85 -24.46 -3.32
CA GLY A 265 3.77 -23.30 -4.19
C GLY A 265 2.98 -22.12 -3.63
N HIS A 266 2.45 -22.24 -2.43
CA HIS A 266 1.70 -21.19 -1.73
C HIS A 266 1.95 -21.26 -0.23
N ILE A 267 1.58 -20.20 0.48
CA ILE A 267 1.45 -20.14 1.94
C ILE A 267 0.05 -19.70 2.30
N LYS A 268 -0.35 -19.85 3.57
CA LYS A 268 -1.63 -19.42 4.11
C LYS A 268 -1.45 -18.30 5.11
N ASP A 269 -2.40 -17.39 5.18
CA ASP A 269 -2.53 -16.44 6.28
C ASP A 269 -4.00 -16.13 6.54
N ASP A 270 -4.33 -15.66 7.74
CA ASP A 270 -5.69 -15.35 8.13
C ASP A 270 -5.91 -13.83 8.20
N ILE A 271 -7.14 -13.40 7.95
CA ILE A 271 -7.62 -12.05 8.23
C ILE A 271 -9.02 -12.15 8.84
N LEU A 272 -9.18 -11.66 10.07
CA LEU A 272 -10.45 -11.66 10.80
C LEU A 272 -11.13 -13.04 10.83
N GLY A 273 -10.33 -14.10 10.98
CA GLY A 273 -10.79 -15.49 11.09
C GLY A 273 -11.22 -16.14 9.78
N LEU A 274 -10.84 -15.59 8.63
CA LEU A 274 -10.91 -16.25 7.33
C LEU A 274 -9.49 -16.56 6.82
N SER A 275 -9.33 -17.76 6.26
CA SER A 275 -8.05 -18.23 5.74
C SER A 275 -7.90 -17.95 4.25
N PHE A 276 -6.75 -17.41 3.86
CA PHE A 276 -6.42 -17.04 2.50
C PHE A 276 -5.16 -17.77 2.03
N GLU A 277 -5.21 -18.25 0.80
CA GLU A 277 -4.04 -18.80 0.14
C GLU A 277 -3.29 -17.69 -0.61
N ILE A 278 -1.98 -17.62 -0.40
CA ILE A 278 -1.11 -16.58 -0.92
C ILE A 278 -0.10 -17.22 -1.86
N SER A 279 -0.24 -16.99 -3.17
CA SER A 279 0.74 -17.38 -4.18
C SER A 279 1.81 -16.30 -4.38
N ALA A 280 2.85 -16.58 -5.17
CA ALA A 280 3.93 -15.63 -5.45
C ALA A 280 3.40 -14.30 -6.02
N ALA A 281 2.46 -14.35 -6.97
CA ALA A 281 1.93 -13.19 -7.68
C ALA A 281 0.69 -12.56 -7.03
N SER A 282 -0.02 -13.23 -6.12
CA SER A 282 -1.26 -12.70 -5.54
C SER A 282 -1.03 -11.43 -4.74
N PHE A 283 -1.97 -10.48 -4.84
CA PHE A 283 -2.01 -9.35 -3.92
C PHE A 283 -2.49 -9.83 -2.55
N PHE A 284 -1.79 -9.45 -1.52
CA PHE A 284 -2.19 -9.61 -0.12
C PHE A 284 -1.61 -8.45 0.68
N GLN A 285 -2.35 -7.94 1.65
CA GLN A 285 -1.94 -6.78 2.44
C GLN A 285 -0.63 -7.07 3.20
N VAL A 286 0.28 -6.09 3.16
CA VAL A 286 1.64 -6.30 3.68
C VAL A 286 1.79 -6.11 5.19
N ASN A 287 0.75 -5.64 5.86
CA ASN A 287 0.69 -5.47 7.30
C ASN A 287 -0.52 -6.23 7.86
N PRO A 288 -0.34 -7.47 8.29
CA PRO A 288 -1.43 -8.33 8.73
C PRO A 288 -2.17 -7.79 9.97
N ILE A 289 -1.46 -7.13 10.88
CA ILE A 289 -2.05 -6.56 12.10
C ILE A 289 -2.95 -5.37 11.78
N GLN A 290 -2.49 -4.47 10.93
CA GLN A 290 -3.23 -3.24 10.62
C GLN A 290 -4.36 -3.47 9.61
N VAL A 291 -4.25 -4.48 8.74
CA VAL A 291 -5.36 -4.80 7.82
C VAL A 291 -6.59 -5.27 8.57
N GLU A 292 -6.43 -5.99 9.68
CA GLU A 292 -7.57 -6.38 10.51
C GLU A 292 -8.24 -5.16 11.15
N LYS A 293 -7.46 -4.20 11.64
CA LYS A 293 -8.01 -2.92 12.16
C LYS A 293 -8.70 -2.11 11.05
N LEU A 294 -8.12 -2.08 9.84
CA LEU A 294 -8.69 -1.38 8.68
C LEU A 294 -10.04 -1.99 8.29
N TYR A 295 -10.09 -3.30 8.11
CA TYR A 295 -11.30 -3.99 7.68
C TYR A 295 -12.36 -4.05 8.79
N ALA A 296 -11.95 -4.22 10.05
CA ALA A 296 -12.89 -4.09 11.17
C ALA A 296 -13.50 -2.68 11.25
N SER A 297 -12.68 -1.63 11.06
CA SER A 297 -13.19 -0.26 11.01
C SER A 297 -14.19 -0.05 9.89
N ALA A 298 -13.96 -0.63 8.71
CA ALA A 298 -14.87 -0.54 7.56
C ALA A 298 -16.18 -1.31 7.79
N LEU A 299 -16.07 -2.56 8.24
CA LEU A 299 -17.23 -3.46 8.38
C LEU A 299 -18.11 -3.12 9.58
N ASN A 300 -17.55 -2.58 10.67
CA ASN A 300 -18.32 -2.11 11.83
C ASN A 300 -19.22 -0.91 11.52
N LEU A 301 -19.03 -0.22 10.37
CA LEU A 301 -19.93 0.83 9.90
C LEU A 301 -21.20 0.27 9.27
N ILE A 302 -21.25 -1.03 8.98
CA ILE A 302 -22.42 -1.68 8.37
C ILE A 302 -23.24 -2.32 9.47
N ASP A 303 -24.49 -1.88 9.62
CA ASP A 303 -25.44 -2.45 10.57
C ASP A 303 -26.01 -3.76 10.02
N PHE A 304 -25.18 -4.81 10.05
CA PHE A 304 -25.57 -6.12 9.54
C PHE A 304 -26.73 -6.75 10.32
N ASN A 305 -27.79 -7.11 9.62
CA ASN A 305 -28.92 -7.85 10.16
C ASN A 305 -29.34 -9.05 9.28
N LYS A 306 -28.44 -9.48 8.39
CA LYS A 306 -28.62 -10.55 7.39
C LYS A 306 -29.72 -10.27 6.35
N LYS A 307 -29.99 -9.00 6.08
CA LYS A 307 -30.91 -8.56 5.02
C LYS A 307 -30.22 -7.76 3.93
N GLU A 308 -29.02 -7.27 4.18
CA GLU A 308 -28.27 -6.37 3.31
C GLU A 308 -27.74 -7.12 2.08
N VAL A 309 -27.91 -6.49 0.92
CA VAL A 309 -27.19 -6.79 -0.31
C VAL A 309 -26.01 -5.83 -0.39
N VAL A 310 -24.80 -6.38 -0.35
CA VAL A 310 -23.54 -5.63 -0.33
C VAL A 310 -22.83 -5.79 -1.67
N LEU A 311 -22.46 -4.68 -2.29
CA LEU A 311 -21.54 -4.66 -3.43
C LEU A 311 -20.12 -4.39 -2.90
N ASP A 312 -19.19 -5.32 -3.14
CA ASP A 312 -17.75 -5.15 -2.94
C ASP A 312 -17.10 -4.84 -4.29
N ALA A 313 -16.93 -3.56 -4.58
CA ALA A 313 -16.31 -3.07 -5.80
C ALA A 313 -14.80 -2.94 -5.62
N TYR A 314 -14.03 -3.34 -6.65
CA TYR A 314 -12.57 -3.45 -6.63
C TYR A 314 -12.08 -4.52 -5.64
N SER A 315 -12.76 -5.68 -5.63
CA SER A 315 -12.67 -6.66 -4.54
C SER A 315 -11.32 -7.40 -4.43
N GLY A 316 -10.46 -7.33 -5.43
CA GLY A 316 -9.18 -8.04 -5.43
C GLY A 316 -9.36 -9.56 -5.26
N VAL A 317 -8.71 -10.13 -4.25
CA VAL A 317 -8.86 -11.56 -3.90
C VAL A 317 -10.09 -11.83 -3.01
N GLY A 318 -11.02 -10.87 -2.92
CA GLY A 318 -12.30 -10.99 -2.23
C GLY A 318 -12.24 -10.78 -0.72
N THR A 319 -11.19 -10.18 -0.19
CA THR A 319 -10.93 -10.16 1.26
C THR A 319 -12.06 -9.50 2.05
N ILE A 320 -12.43 -8.26 1.70
CA ILE A 320 -13.45 -7.50 2.43
C ILE A 320 -14.84 -8.11 2.20
N GLY A 321 -15.15 -8.47 0.95
CA GLY A 321 -16.43 -9.07 0.59
C GLY A 321 -16.69 -10.41 1.28
N LEU A 322 -15.67 -11.27 1.38
CA LEU A 322 -15.78 -12.55 2.09
C LEU A 322 -16.03 -12.38 3.59
N ILE A 323 -15.36 -11.40 4.22
CA ILE A 323 -15.59 -11.10 5.64
C ILE A 323 -17.02 -10.54 5.82
N ALA A 324 -17.47 -9.65 4.94
CA ALA A 324 -18.83 -9.11 4.95
C ALA A 324 -19.91 -10.18 4.77
N ALA A 325 -19.66 -11.18 3.91
CA ALA A 325 -20.59 -12.25 3.61
C ALA A 325 -21.01 -13.08 4.84
N ARG A 326 -20.16 -13.15 5.87
CA ARG A 326 -20.51 -13.84 7.15
C ARG A 326 -21.76 -13.25 7.82
N ASN A 327 -22.04 -11.97 7.58
CA ASN A 327 -23.12 -11.24 8.24
C ASN A 327 -24.14 -10.63 7.26
N ALA A 328 -23.84 -10.54 5.97
CA ALA A 328 -24.75 -10.05 4.93
C ALA A 328 -25.74 -11.14 4.47
N LYS A 329 -26.83 -10.74 3.83
CA LYS A 329 -27.72 -11.63 3.09
C LYS A 329 -27.02 -12.16 1.84
N LYS A 330 -26.41 -11.26 1.08
CA LYS A 330 -25.76 -11.54 -0.21
C LYS A 330 -24.61 -10.53 -0.40
N VAL A 331 -23.50 -11.00 -0.93
CA VAL A 331 -22.41 -10.11 -1.39
C VAL A 331 -22.25 -10.29 -2.90
N ILE A 332 -21.98 -9.20 -3.58
CA ILE A 332 -21.63 -9.16 -5.00
C ILE A 332 -20.21 -8.62 -5.07
N SER A 333 -19.27 -9.45 -5.54
CA SER A 333 -17.83 -9.14 -5.60
C SER A 333 -17.44 -8.89 -7.05
N VAL A 334 -16.86 -7.71 -7.33
CA VAL A 334 -16.49 -7.28 -8.68
C VAL A 334 -15.01 -6.98 -8.75
N GLU A 335 -14.30 -7.68 -9.66
CA GLU A 335 -12.86 -7.54 -9.86
C GLU A 335 -12.50 -7.66 -11.34
N ILE A 336 -11.74 -6.71 -11.86
CA ILE A 336 -11.32 -6.69 -13.28
C ILE A 336 -10.16 -7.67 -13.56
N ASN A 337 -9.32 -7.94 -12.56
CA ASN A 337 -8.16 -8.83 -12.71
C ASN A 337 -8.59 -10.29 -12.63
N LYS A 338 -8.47 -11.01 -13.75
CA LYS A 338 -8.89 -12.43 -13.85
C LYS A 338 -8.22 -13.36 -12.83
N SER A 339 -6.95 -13.10 -12.48
CA SER A 339 -6.23 -13.93 -11.51
C SER A 339 -6.73 -13.68 -10.09
N ALA A 340 -6.93 -12.42 -9.72
CA ALA A 340 -7.49 -12.05 -8.41
C ALA A 340 -8.92 -12.57 -8.26
N HIS A 341 -9.76 -12.41 -9.29
CA HIS A 341 -11.11 -12.97 -9.34
C HIS A 341 -11.14 -14.48 -9.11
N LYS A 342 -10.26 -15.25 -9.78
CA LYS A 342 -10.13 -16.69 -9.56
C LYS A 342 -9.75 -17.01 -8.12
N ASN A 343 -8.78 -16.29 -7.56
CA ASN A 343 -8.36 -16.48 -6.18
C ASN A 343 -9.50 -16.15 -5.20
N ALA A 344 -10.34 -15.15 -5.47
CA ALA A 344 -11.50 -14.83 -4.65
C ALA A 344 -12.50 -15.99 -4.58
N ILE A 345 -12.79 -16.66 -5.70
CA ILE A 345 -13.65 -17.85 -5.76
C ILE A 345 -13.07 -19.00 -4.92
N GLU A 346 -11.77 -19.27 -5.05
CA GLU A 346 -11.11 -20.33 -4.28
C GLU A 346 -11.08 -20.01 -2.77
N ASN A 347 -10.89 -18.74 -2.41
CA ASN A 347 -10.97 -18.28 -1.03
C ASN A 347 -12.38 -18.45 -0.44
N ALA A 348 -13.44 -18.19 -1.22
CA ALA A 348 -14.83 -18.45 -0.79
C ALA A 348 -15.06 -19.92 -0.48
N LYS A 349 -14.64 -20.81 -1.39
CA LYS A 349 -14.76 -22.27 -1.20
C LYS A 349 -14.00 -22.74 0.04
N ARG A 350 -12.76 -22.25 0.23
CA ARG A 350 -11.92 -22.58 1.39
C ARG A 350 -12.58 -22.23 2.71
N ASN A 351 -13.29 -21.12 2.75
CA ASN A 351 -13.97 -20.62 3.95
C ASN A 351 -15.44 -21.04 4.05
N SER A 352 -15.92 -21.91 3.14
CA SER A 352 -17.33 -22.37 3.09
C SER A 352 -18.34 -21.21 3.05
N ILE A 353 -18.03 -20.17 2.26
CA ILE A 353 -18.90 -19.01 2.04
C ILE A 353 -19.59 -19.19 0.69
N ASP A 354 -20.93 -19.25 0.69
CA ASP A 354 -21.78 -19.55 -0.47
C ASP A 354 -22.73 -18.41 -0.86
N ASN A 355 -22.88 -17.40 -0.01
CA ASN A 355 -23.75 -16.25 -0.25
C ASN A 355 -23.01 -15.06 -0.92
N ILE A 356 -22.02 -15.36 -1.76
CA ILE A 356 -21.24 -14.37 -2.51
C ILE A 356 -21.23 -14.72 -4.01
N GLU A 357 -21.51 -13.74 -4.85
CA GLU A 357 -21.44 -13.85 -6.30
C GLU A 357 -20.20 -13.12 -6.81
N PHE A 358 -19.46 -13.72 -7.74
CA PHE A 358 -18.23 -13.17 -8.28
C PHE A 358 -18.38 -12.77 -9.75
N HIS A 359 -17.99 -11.54 -10.07
CA HIS A 359 -18.03 -11.00 -11.43
C HIS A 359 -16.64 -10.49 -11.85
N CYS A 360 -16.14 -11.01 -13.00
CA CYS A 360 -14.90 -10.56 -13.58
C CYS A 360 -15.20 -9.43 -14.57
N ALA A 361 -15.25 -8.19 -14.10
CA ALA A 361 -15.66 -7.03 -14.89
C ALA A 361 -15.02 -5.74 -14.35
N ASP A 362 -15.04 -4.68 -15.16
CA ASP A 362 -14.83 -3.32 -14.68
C ASP A 362 -15.99 -2.92 -13.75
N ALA A 363 -15.68 -2.26 -12.62
CA ALA A 363 -16.68 -1.92 -11.62
C ALA A 363 -17.72 -0.93 -12.15
N GLY A 364 -17.30 0.05 -12.97
CA GLY A 364 -18.20 1.05 -13.58
C GLY A 364 -19.14 0.43 -14.62
N GLU A 365 -18.62 -0.46 -15.47
CA GLU A 365 -19.44 -1.19 -16.44
C GLU A 365 -20.42 -2.14 -15.74
N PHE A 366 -19.96 -2.84 -14.70
CA PHE A 366 -20.79 -3.77 -13.97
C PHE A 366 -21.97 -3.07 -13.28
N ILE A 367 -21.69 -2.06 -12.46
CA ILE A 367 -22.73 -1.37 -11.69
C ILE A 367 -23.77 -0.70 -12.59
N THR A 368 -23.40 -0.28 -13.80
CA THR A 368 -24.32 0.32 -14.77
C THR A 368 -25.35 -0.69 -15.28
N LYS A 369 -24.95 -1.94 -15.46
CA LYS A 369 -25.78 -3.03 -16.01
C LYS A 369 -26.50 -3.85 -14.95
N TYR A 370 -26.13 -3.70 -13.70
CA TYR A 370 -26.70 -4.49 -12.59
C TYR A 370 -28.02 -3.88 -12.12
N ASP A 371 -29.13 -4.62 -12.22
CA ASP A 371 -30.50 -4.09 -12.02
C ASP A 371 -31.08 -4.31 -10.61
N GLU A 372 -30.47 -5.19 -9.81
CA GLU A 372 -30.95 -5.43 -8.44
C GLU A 372 -30.56 -4.28 -7.48
N ASP A 373 -31.33 -4.13 -6.41
CA ASP A 373 -31.06 -3.13 -5.36
C ASP A 373 -29.81 -3.50 -4.56
N ILE A 374 -28.98 -2.49 -4.28
CA ILE A 374 -27.78 -2.56 -3.44
C ILE A 374 -28.03 -1.69 -2.21
N ASP A 375 -27.94 -2.29 -1.02
CA ASP A 375 -28.08 -1.57 0.24
C ASP A 375 -26.80 -0.84 0.64
N VAL A 376 -25.65 -1.52 0.49
CA VAL A 376 -24.34 -1.02 0.89
C VAL A 376 -23.33 -1.24 -0.23
N LEU A 377 -22.56 -0.20 -0.53
CA LEU A 377 -21.37 -0.28 -1.37
C LEU A 377 -20.12 -0.23 -0.49
N ILE A 378 -19.26 -1.24 -0.61
CA ILE A 378 -17.88 -1.21 -0.13
C ILE A 378 -16.99 -0.97 -1.37
N MET A 379 -16.06 -0.02 -1.29
CA MET A 379 -15.15 0.26 -2.38
C MET A 379 -13.73 0.54 -1.88
N ASP A 380 -12.74 -0.10 -2.50
CA ASP A 380 -11.31 0.08 -2.24
C ASP A 380 -10.59 0.29 -3.58
N PRO A 381 -10.79 1.44 -4.24
CA PRO A 381 -10.24 1.70 -5.57
C PRO A 381 -8.72 1.90 -5.55
N PRO A 382 -8.05 1.86 -6.72
CA PRO A 382 -6.63 2.15 -6.83
C PRO A 382 -6.29 3.59 -6.40
N ARG A 383 -4.98 3.91 -6.29
CA ARG A 383 -4.49 5.24 -5.87
C ARG A 383 -5.04 6.43 -6.66
N SER A 384 -5.48 6.21 -7.88
CA SER A 384 -6.13 7.22 -8.72
C SER A 384 -7.55 7.59 -8.29
N GLY A 385 -8.13 6.84 -7.34
CA GLY A 385 -9.54 6.92 -6.99
C GLY A 385 -10.45 6.24 -8.01
N SER A 386 -11.74 6.46 -7.90
CA SER A 386 -12.74 5.96 -8.85
C SER A 386 -12.93 6.91 -10.03
N ASP A 387 -13.43 6.38 -11.15
CA ASP A 387 -13.78 7.17 -12.32
C ASP A 387 -15.18 7.79 -12.18
N GLU A 388 -15.43 8.82 -13.00
CA GLU A 388 -16.69 9.56 -12.97
C GLU A 388 -17.90 8.69 -13.38
N THR A 389 -17.72 7.71 -14.27
CA THR A 389 -18.78 6.79 -14.70
C THR A 389 -19.27 5.96 -13.54
N PHE A 390 -18.34 5.39 -12.76
CA PHE A 390 -18.67 4.64 -11.55
C PHE A 390 -19.40 5.54 -10.52
N LEU A 391 -18.81 6.70 -10.19
CA LEU A 391 -19.38 7.60 -9.18
C LEU A 391 -20.77 8.13 -9.58
N SER A 392 -20.98 8.52 -10.84
CA SER A 392 -22.29 8.96 -11.34
C SER A 392 -23.33 7.85 -11.28
N THR A 393 -22.95 6.62 -11.59
CA THR A 393 -23.83 5.45 -11.50
C THR A 393 -24.21 5.14 -10.05
N VAL A 394 -23.28 5.23 -9.12
CA VAL A 394 -23.56 5.10 -7.66
C VAL A 394 -24.62 6.12 -7.22
N MET A 395 -24.51 7.37 -7.67
CA MET A 395 -25.50 8.42 -7.38
C MET A 395 -26.87 8.08 -7.94
N ASN A 396 -26.94 7.60 -9.20
CA ASN A 396 -28.20 7.25 -9.89
C ASN A 396 -28.90 6.04 -9.25
N LYS A 397 -28.13 5.02 -8.84
CA LYS A 397 -28.67 3.83 -8.16
C LYS A 397 -29.14 4.07 -6.74
N ARG A 398 -28.87 5.25 -6.20
CA ARG A 398 -29.37 5.69 -4.90
C ARG A 398 -29.01 4.76 -3.75
N ILE A 399 -27.80 4.19 -3.77
CA ILE A 399 -27.27 3.33 -2.70
C ILE A 399 -27.32 4.08 -1.36
N LYS A 400 -27.82 3.44 -0.31
CA LYS A 400 -28.07 4.09 0.98
C LYS A 400 -26.78 4.47 1.72
N LYS A 401 -25.82 3.57 1.69
CA LYS A 401 -24.56 3.66 2.45
C LYS A 401 -23.38 3.29 1.57
N ILE A 402 -22.30 4.06 1.66
CA ILE A 402 -21.02 3.76 1.02
C ILE A 402 -19.96 3.68 2.12
N VAL A 403 -19.19 2.60 2.14
CA VAL A 403 -17.98 2.43 2.94
C VAL A 403 -16.80 2.52 1.98
N TYR A 404 -16.05 3.62 2.04
CA TYR A 404 -14.94 3.90 1.15
C TYR A 404 -13.62 3.68 1.90
N VAL A 405 -12.82 2.73 1.47
CA VAL A 405 -11.43 2.51 1.91
C VAL A 405 -10.50 3.14 0.87
N SER A 406 -9.53 3.94 1.28
CA SER A 406 -8.65 4.64 0.35
C SER A 406 -7.22 4.76 0.86
N CYS A 407 -6.27 4.46 -0.01
CA CYS A 407 -4.83 4.65 0.25
C CYS A 407 -4.31 6.05 -0.12
N ASN A 408 -5.17 6.95 -0.61
CA ASN A 408 -4.79 8.30 -1.05
C ASN A 408 -5.84 9.34 -0.63
N PRO A 409 -5.56 10.15 0.41
CA PRO A 409 -6.50 11.15 0.91
C PRO A 409 -6.93 12.21 -0.11
N GLU A 410 -6.06 12.56 -1.06
CA GLU A 410 -6.32 13.61 -2.05
C GLU A 410 -7.35 13.13 -3.10
N THR A 411 -7.21 11.91 -3.61
CA THR A 411 -8.18 11.32 -4.55
C THR A 411 -9.48 10.94 -3.85
N LEU A 412 -9.41 10.45 -2.61
CA LEU A 412 -10.58 10.24 -1.76
C LEU A 412 -11.41 11.54 -1.61
N ALA A 413 -10.75 12.66 -1.30
CA ALA A 413 -11.42 13.95 -1.16
C ALA A 413 -12.06 14.42 -2.48
N ARG A 414 -11.40 14.20 -3.63
CA ARG A 414 -11.97 14.49 -4.95
C ARG A 414 -13.25 13.68 -5.20
N ASP A 415 -13.22 12.39 -4.92
CA ASP A 415 -14.37 11.52 -5.15
C ASP A 415 -15.53 11.85 -4.20
N ILE A 416 -15.22 12.16 -2.93
CA ILE A 416 -16.22 12.65 -1.96
C ILE A 416 -16.82 13.99 -2.41
N GLN A 417 -16.03 14.90 -2.96
CA GLN A 417 -16.54 16.17 -3.52
C GLN A 417 -17.53 15.91 -4.65
N TYR A 418 -17.23 14.96 -5.54
CA TYR A 418 -18.13 14.56 -6.61
C TYR A 418 -19.46 14.01 -6.05
N LEU A 419 -19.41 13.16 -5.04
CA LEU A 419 -20.58 12.55 -4.39
C LEU A 419 -21.35 13.52 -3.48
N SER A 420 -20.78 14.67 -3.12
CA SER A 420 -21.26 15.58 -2.06
C SER A 420 -22.66 16.17 -2.31
N SER A 421 -23.14 16.20 -3.55
CA SER A 421 -24.50 16.64 -3.88
C SER A 421 -25.58 15.70 -3.32
N MET A 422 -25.29 14.39 -3.22
CA MET A 422 -26.23 13.35 -2.79
C MET A 422 -25.84 12.63 -1.51
N TYR A 423 -24.58 12.70 -1.10
CA TYR A 423 -24.06 12.02 0.08
C TYR A 423 -23.45 13.00 1.07
N GLU A 424 -23.48 12.63 2.34
CA GLU A 424 -22.79 13.31 3.43
C GLU A 424 -21.85 12.34 4.15
N VAL A 425 -20.74 12.87 4.63
CA VAL A 425 -19.71 12.10 5.37
C VAL A 425 -20.12 12.05 6.84
N ASN A 426 -20.23 10.85 7.39
CA ASN A 426 -20.57 10.62 8.80
C ASN A 426 -19.41 10.14 9.66
N TYR A 427 -18.43 9.49 9.04
CA TYR A 427 -17.32 8.90 9.77
C TYR A 427 -16.03 8.96 8.95
N VAL A 428 -14.91 9.27 9.59
CA VAL A 428 -13.58 9.29 8.96
C VAL A 428 -12.55 8.74 9.92
N GLN A 429 -11.96 7.60 9.57
CA GLN A 429 -10.94 6.92 10.36
C GLN A 429 -9.68 6.68 9.53
N PRO A 430 -8.60 7.43 9.76
CA PRO A 430 -7.28 7.09 9.23
C PRO A 430 -6.70 5.86 9.93
N VAL A 431 -5.97 5.03 9.17
CA VAL A 431 -5.30 3.83 9.66
C VAL A 431 -3.87 3.80 9.15
N ASP A 432 -2.92 3.56 10.03
CA ASP A 432 -1.51 3.46 9.65
C ASP A 432 -1.13 2.05 9.19
N MET A 433 -1.46 1.73 7.94
CA MET A 433 -1.07 0.47 7.30
C MET A 433 0.44 0.37 7.05
N PHE A 434 1.14 1.51 6.98
CA PHE A 434 2.55 1.59 6.59
C PHE A 434 3.34 2.46 7.58
N PRO A 435 3.54 2.02 8.83
CA PRO A 435 4.40 2.70 9.79
C PRO A 435 5.77 3.08 9.19
N MET A 436 6.34 4.17 9.66
CA MET A 436 7.62 4.74 9.17
C MET A 436 7.57 5.35 7.78
N THR A 437 6.41 5.35 7.10
CA THR A 437 6.21 5.99 5.80
C THR A 437 5.17 7.10 5.86
N ALA A 438 5.10 7.94 4.83
CA ALA A 438 4.09 9.00 4.71
C ALA A 438 2.71 8.50 4.28
N HIS A 439 2.57 7.21 3.92
CA HIS A 439 1.30 6.64 3.48
C HIS A 439 0.30 6.50 4.64
N VAL A 440 -0.97 6.70 4.32
CA VAL A 440 -2.09 6.52 5.25
C VAL A 440 -3.27 5.94 4.49
N GLU A 441 -3.91 4.94 5.08
CA GLU A 441 -5.21 4.44 4.64
C GLU A 441 -6.31 5.20 5.37
N THR A 442 -7.47 5.33 4.75
CA THR A 442 -8.59 6.05 5.35
C THR A 442 -9.89 5.31 5.07
N VAL A 443 -10.66 5.05 6.11
CA VAL A 443 -12.03 4.53 6.02
C VAL A 443 -12.99 5.69 6.17
N VAL A 444 -13.92 5.83 5.21
CA VAL A 444 -14.96 6.85 5.24
C VAL A 444 -16.32 6.21 5.07
N GLU A 445 -17.27 6.62 5.90
CA GLU A 445 -18.68 6.31 5.72
C GLU A 445 -19.41 7.50 5.09
N LEU A 446 -20.13 7.22 4.01
CA LEU A 446 -21.02 8.20 3.40
C LEU A 446 -22.46 7.66 3.45
N TYR A 447 -23.36 8.53 3.91
CA TYR A 447 -24.79 8.28 3.88
C TYR A 447 -25.46 9.14 2.82
N ARG A 448 -26.44 8.54 2.17
CA ARG A 448 -27.30 9.27 1.26
C ARG A 448 -28.14 10.28 2.02
N LYS A 449 -28.09 11.56 1.58
CA LYS A 449 -28.90 12.63 2.12
C LYS A 449 -30.38 12.30 1.97
N LYS A 450 -31.15 12.52 3.03
CA LYS A 450 -32.62 12.48 2.95
C LYS A 450 -33.09 13.56 1.96
N ALA A 451 -34.00 13.22 1.09
CA ALA A 451 -34.63 14.25 0.24
C ALA A 451 -35.21 15.34 1.15
N ALA A 452 -34.82 16.59 0.91
CA ALA A 452 -35.45 17.69 1.59
C ALA A 452 -36.96 17.63 1.27
N SER A 453 -37.78 17.41 2.29
CA SER A 453 -39.23 17.54 2.15
C SER A 453 -39.49 19.04 1.84
N PHE A 454 -39.69 19.34 0.58
CA PHE A 454 -40.27 20.63 0.20
C PHE A 454 -41.69 20.65 0.79
N VAL A 455 -41.83 21.26 1.95
CA VAL A 455 -43.15 21.73 2.42
C VAL A 455 -43.52 22.87 1.49
N ILE A 456 -44.33 22.56 0.47
CA ILE A 456 -45.03 23.57 -0.29
C ILE A 456 -46.03 24.20 0.69
N THR A 457 -45.64 25.28 1.34
CA THR A 457 -46.59 26.17 1.99
C THR A 457 -47.41 26.81 0.87
N GLN A 458 -48.54 26.19 0.57
CA GLN A 458 -49.59 26.89 -0.17
C GLN A 458 -50.02 28.09 0.69
N SER A 459 -49.51 29.26 0.33
CA SER A 459 -50.10 30.50 0.80
C SER A 459 -51.50 30.61 0.22
N ASN A 460 -52.51 30.23 0.99
CA ASN A 460 -53.89 30.60 0.72
C ASN A 460 -53.98 32.12 0.83
N SER A 461 -53.86 32.78 -0.30
CA SER A 461 -54.36 34.15 -0.46
C SER A 461 -55.89 34.11 -0.65
N PHE A 462 -56.62 34.25 0.43
CA PHE A 462 -58.04 34.66 0.37
C PHE A 462 -58.12 36.11 0.76
N LYS A 463 -58.59 36.91 -0.23
CA LYS A 463 -59.23 38.26 -0.23
C LYS A 463 -58.40 39.41 0.31
#